data_9d882ea74e1c9d3d50c078aa854f4de4
#
_entry.id   9d882ea74e1c9d3d50c078aa854f4de4
#
_cell.length_a   1.000
_cell.length_b   1.000
_cell.length_c   1.000
_cell.angle_alpha   90.00
_cell.angle_beta   90.00
_cell.angle_gamma   90.00
#
_symmetry.space_group_name_H-M   'P 1'
#
loop_
_entity.id
_entity.type
_entity.pdbx_description
1 polymer ?
#
loop_
_entity_poly.entity_id
_entity_poly.type
_entity_poly.pdbx_seq_one_letter_code
_entity_poly.pdbx_strand_id
1 'polypeptide(L)'
;MKLILSFFTLLFSVLITAQTQNVRGKVMDSETSFPLAGAKVEIDLKDANGVNYRAVTDGEGEFKIADVPVGKYGLTTKCALYEPKTQTVEISSGKELILNIALQELVTNKEEVVVTGRKKGEVINELAVISAQQFSVEETNRYPGSRMDPARMASNFAGVQGADDSRNDIIIRGNSPLGVVWRVEGIDIPNPNHFAIAGSSGGPVSVLNNKILGNSDFLMSAFPAEYGNSVSGVFDLKLRSGNDQRHEFTGQFGFLGTEFLAEGPLNKKGTASFLMMGRYSTLSLFKSLGIQLGTDAIPTYGDVAFKFNFKLRKGGNLSFWGMGGKSNIAIMISEKTEYTTDLYGEGDRDQY
;
A
#
# COMPACT_ATOMS: atom_id res chain seq x y z
N MET A 1 -22.52 -34.76 2.03
CA MET A 1 -21.19 -34.67 1.42
C MET A 1 -21.24 -34.43 -0.09
N LYS A 2 -21.98 -35.21 -0.89
CA LYS A 2 -22.10 -35.00 -2.36
C LYS A 2 -22.75 -33.68 -2.77
N LEU A 3 -23.75 -33.17 -2.03
CA LEU A 3 -24.41 -31.88 -2.31
C LEU A 3 -23.49 -30.66 -2.00
N ILE A 4 -22.68 -30.75 -0.95
CA ILE A 4 -21.71 -29.69 -0.58
C ILE A 4 -20.59 -29.64 -1.61
N LEU A 5 -20.12 -30.78 -2.09
CA LEU A 5 -19.09 -30.84 -3.14
C LEU A 5 -19.61 -30.30 -4.48
N SER A 6 -20.89 -30.57 -4.82
CA SER A 6 -21.56 -30.06 -6.02
C SER A 6 -21.79 -28.54 -5.94
N PHE A 7 -22.09 -28.02 -4.76
CA PHE A 7 -22.21 -26.55 -4.54
C PHE A 7 -20.87 -25.85 -4.65
N PHE A 8 -19.78 -26.48 -4.15
CA PHE A 8 -18.43 -25.95 -4.25
C PHE A 8 -17.89 -25.95 -5.68
N THR A 9 -18.19 -26.97 -6.48
CA THR A 9 -17.84 -27.02 -7.92
C THR A 9 -18.62 -26.00 -8.74
N LEU A 10 -19.89 -25.76 -8.40
CA LEU A 10 -20.69 -24.73 -9.07
C LEU A 10 -20.22 -23.32 -8.75
N LEU A 11 -19.76 -23.08 -7.52
CA LEU A 11 -19.18 -21.79 -7.11
C LEU A 11 -17.82 -21.53 -7.81
N PHE A 12 -17.06 -22.58 -8.08
CA PHE A 12 -15.74 -22.48 -8.73
C PHE A 12 -15.84 -22.22 -10.24
N SER A 13 -16.92 -22.64 -10.89
CA SER A 13 -17.12 -22.42 -12.34
C SER A 13 -17.53 -21.00 -12.71
N VAL A 14 -18.00 -20.18 -11.75
CA VAL A 14 -18.35 -18.77 -11.99
C VAL A 14 -17.13 -17.84 -11.97
N LEU A 15 -15.94 -18.33 -11.58
CA LEU A 15 -14.73 -17.53 -11.40
C LEU A 15 -13.80 -17.47 -12.63
N ILE A 16 -14.17 -18.08 -13.77
CA ILE A 16 -13.32 -18.12 -14.97
C ILE A 16 -13.87 -17.18 -16.05
N THR A 17 -14.17 -15.95 -15.71
CA THR A 17 -14.25 -14.88 -16.70
C THR A 17 -12.95 -14.11 -16.69
N ALA A 18 -12.39 -13.88 -17.89
CA ALA A 18 -11.23 -12.99 -18.03
C ALA A 18 -11.60 -11.64 -17.40
N GLN A 19 -11.00 -11.36 -16.23
CA GLN A 19 -11.34 -10.15 -15.50
C GLN A 19 -10.66 -8.97 -16.19
N THR A 20 -11.47 -8.01 -16.58
CA THR A 20 -11.00 -6.74 -17.13
C THR A 20 -11.22 -5.64 -16.11
N GLN A 21 -10.43 -4.58 -16.16
CA GLN A 21 -10.55 -3.41 -15.32
C GLN A 21 -10.34 -2.14 -16.12
N ASN A 22 -10.86 -1.03 -15.60
CA ASN A 22 -10.57 0.27 -16.16
C ASN A 22 -9.24 0.79 -15.63
N VAL A 23 -8.51 1.44 -16.52
CA VAL A 23 -7.34 2.27 -16.18
C VAL A 23 -7.71 3.71 -16.45
N ARG A 24 -7.68 4.54 -15.45
CA ARG A 24 -7.95 5.96 -15.58
C ARG A 24 -6.96 6.81 -14.82
N GLY A 25 -6.94 8.08 -15.08
CA GLY A 25 -6.06 8.98 -14.36
C GLY A 25 -5.98 10.35 -14.98
N LYS A 26 -4.99 11.09 -14.52
CA LYS A 26 -4.73 12.44 -14.96
C LYS A 26 -3.28 12.58 -15.43
N VAL A 27 -3.11 13.26 -16.55
CA VAL A 27 -1.79 13.65 -17.06
C VAL A 27 -1.61 15.15 -16.80
N MET A 28 -0.51 15.51 -16.19
CA MET A 28 -0.20 16.89 -15.82
C MET A 28 1.26 17.22 -16.12
N ASP A 29 1.55 18.49 -16.22
CA ASP A 29 2.90 19.03 -16.26
C ASP A 29 3.61 18.81 -14.93
N SER A 30 4.87 18.39 -14.96
CA SER A 30 5.62 18.02 -13.75
C SER A 30 5.99 19.20 -12.87
N GLU A 31 6.13 20.40 -13.43
CA GLU A 31 6.56 21.60 -12.72
C GLU A 31 5.38 22.46 -12.26
N THR A 32 4.44 22.67 -13.15
CA THR A 32 3.31 23.58 -12.92
C THR A 32 2.07 22.88 -12.38
N SER A 33 2.02 21.52 -12.48
CA SER A 33 0.84 20.71 -12.17
C SER A 33 -0.39 21.07 -13.01
N PHE A 34 -0.22 21.79 -14.13
CA PHE A 34 -1.31 22.05 -15.06
C PHE A 34 -1.73 20.78 -15.80
N PRO A 35 -3.04 20.57 -16.03
CA PRO A 35 -3.52 19.42 -16.77
C PRO A 35 -3.10 19.50 -18.25
N LEU A 36 -2.68 18.38 -18.80
CA LEU A 36 -2.24 18.25 -20.19
C LEU A 36 -3.35 17.61 -21.03
N ALA A 37 -4.04 18.44 -21.81
CA ALA A 37 -5.01 17.98 -22.77
C ALA A 37 -4.34 17.41 -24.03
N GLY A 38 -4.94 16.39 -24.64
CA GLY A 38 -4.44 15.77 -25.87
C GLY A 38 -3.25 14.83 -25.69
N ALA A 39 -2.86 14.52 -24.47
CA ALA A 39 -1.84 13.52 -24.20
C ALA A 39 -2.36 12.11 -24.55
N LYS A 40 -1.57 11.34 -25.28
CA LYS A 40 -1.88 9.96 -25.68
C LYS A 40 -1.32 8.99 -24.63
N VAL A 41 -2.20 8.20 -24.05
CA VAL A 41 -1.86 7.15 -23.08
C VAL A 41 -2.12 5.81 -23.73
N GLU A 42 -1.11 4.93 -23.81
CA GLU A 42 -1.18 3.65 -24.49
C GLU A 42 -0.60 2.56 -23.60
N ILE A 43 -1.30 1.43 -23.52
CA ILE A 43 -0.84 0.24 -22.83
C ILE A 43 -0.24 -0.71 -23.85
N ASP A 44 0.97 -1.20 -23.59
CA ASP A 44 1.67 -2.16 -24.45
C ASP A 44 1.07 -3.57 -24.27
N LEU A 45 -0.14 -3.70 -24.78
CA LEU A 45 -0.89 -4.96 -24.83
C LEU A 45 -1.52 -5.06 -26.21
N LYS A 46 -1.12 -6.08 -26.96
CA LYS A 46 -1.80 -6.52 -28.17
C LYS A 46 -2.57 -7.77 -27.82
N ASP A 47 -3.87 -7.64 -27.76
CA ASP A 47 -4.75 -8.78 -27.62
C ASP A 47 -4.71 -9.64 -28.91
N ALA A 48 -5.14 -10.90 -28.82
CA ALA A 48 -5.24 -11.82 -29.94
C ALA A 48 -6.16 -11.30 -31.06
N ASN A 49 -7.06 -10.36 -30.75
CA ASN A 49 -7.98 -9.70 -31.67
C ASN A 49 -7.41 -8.37 -32.23
N GLY A 50 -6.20 -8.00 -31.86
CA GLY A 50 -5.54 -6.76 -32.32
C GLY A 50 -6.07 -5.47 -31.69
N VAL A 51 -6.76 -5.57 -30.55
CA VAL A 51 -7.27 -4.40 -29.81
C VAL A 51 -6.10 -3.62 -29.23
N ASN A 52 -6.08 -2.31 -29.49
CA ASN A 52 -5.12 -1.38 -28.89
C ASN A 52 -5.76 -0.65 -27.72
N TYR A 53 -5.21 -0.80 -26.53
CA TYR A 53 -5.66 -0.15 -25.29
C TYR A 53 -5.04 1.24 -25.19
N ARG A 54 -5.79 2.27 -25.60
CA ARG A 54 -5.31 3.65 -25.63
C ARG A 54 -6.41 4.65 -25.29
N ALA A 55 -6.02 5.79 -24.74
CA ALA A 55 -6.89 6.95 -24.54
C ALA A 55 -6.16 8.25 -24.87
N VAL A 56 -6.92 9.32 -25.02
CA VAL A 56 -6.40 10.69 -25.15
C VAL A 56 -7.00 11.49 -24.02
N THR A 57 -6.19 12.32 -23.36
CA THR A 57 -6.67 13.17 -22.27
C THR A 57 -7.59 14.27 -22.76
N ASP A 58 -8.60 14.57 -21.97
CA ASP A 58 -9.53 15.70 -22.17
C ASP A 58 -8.94 17.06 -21.75
N GLY A 59 -9.77 18.10 -21.68
CA GLY A 59 -9.37 19.46 -21.29
C GLY A 59 -8.87 19.58 -19.85
N GLU A 60 -9.28 18.67 -18.97
CA GLU A 60 -8.86 18.58 -17.57
C GLU A 60 -7.68 17.61 -17.38
N GLY A 61 -7.10 17.10 -18.48
CA GLY A 61 -6.01 16.15 -18.49
C GLY A 61 -6.43 14.74 -18.07
N GLU A 62 -7.72 14.43 -18.00
CA GLU A 62 -8.20 13.14 -17.57
C GLU A 62 -8.27 12.14 -18.73
N PHE A 63 -7.94 10.87 -18.44
CA PHE A 63 -8.06 9.78 -19.41
C PHE A 63 -8.71 8.55 -18.79
N LYS A 64 -9.32 7.72 -19.64
CA LYS A 64 -9.88 6.42 -19.25
C LYS A 64 -9.70 5.41 -20.38
N ILE A 65 -9.09 4.27 -20.03
CA ILE A 65 -8.97 3.07 -20.90
C ILE A 65 -9.85 2.00 -20.25
N ALA A 66 -10.88 1.56 -20.98
CA ALA A 66 -11.84 0.57 -20.47
C ALA A 66 -11.41 -0.86 -20.78
N ASP A 67 -11.91 -1.79 -19.98
CA ASP A 67 -11.87 -3.23 -20.22
C ASP A 67 -10.48 -3.83 -20.46
N VAL A 68 -9.44 -3.27 -19.80
CA VAL A 68 -8.09 -3.81 -19.88
C VAL A 68 -7.98 -5.11 -19.08
N PRO A 69 -7.47 -6.19 -19.66
CA PRO A 69 -7.26 -7.44 -18.94
C PRO A 69 -6.35 -7.27 -17.72
N VAL A 70 -6.62 -8.07 -16.69
CA VAL A 70 -5.76 -8.13 -15.50
C VAL A 70 -4.36 -8.63 -15.90
N GLY A 71 -3.33 -7.94 -15.42
CA GLY A 71 -1.95 -8.27 -15.76
C GLY A 71 -0.97 -7.12 -15.54
N LYS A 72 0.25 -7.34 -15.95
CA LYS A 72 1.34 -6.37 -15.83
C LYS A 72 1.77 -5.90 -17.22
N TYR A 73 1.70 -4.60 -17.43
CA TYR A 73 1.91 -4.00 -18.76
C TYR A 73 2.81 -2.78 -18.70
N GLY A 74 3.45 -2.46 -19.81
CA GLY A 74 4.05 -1.16 -20.07
C GLY A 74 2.95 -0.15 -20.41
N LEU A 75 2.95 1.02 -19.77
CA LEU A 75 2.09 2.14 -20.11
C LEU A 75 2.97 3.28 -20.58
N THR A 76 2.75 3.73 -21.81
CA THR A 76 3.48 4.85 -22.42
C THR A 76 2.56 6.06 -22.59
N THR A 77 3.01 7.20 -22.10
CA THR A 77 2.29 8.48 -22.22
C THR A 77 3.11 9.44 -23.07
N LYS A 78 2.47 10.05 -24.09
CA LYS A 78 3.09 11.00 -25.01
C LYS A 78 2.22 12.25 -25.13
N CYS A 79 2.84 13.42 -25.01
CA CYS A 79 2.21 14.70 -25.30
C CYS A 79 3.12 15.54 -26.18
N ALA A 80 2.56 16.40 -27.03
CA ALA A 80 3.35 17.33 -27.84
C ALA A 80 4.13 18.28 -26.91
N LEU A 81 5.40 18.52 -27.21
CA LEU A 81 6.32 19.34 -26.42
C LEU A 81 6.73 18.75 -25.05
N TYR A 82 6.40 17.48 -24.79
CA TYR A 82 6.76 16.78 -23.55
C TYR A 82 7.55 15.52 -23.84
N GLU A 83 8.43 15.15 -22.91
CA GLU A 83 9.16 13.89 -22.99
C GLU A 83 8.22 12.70 -22.84
N PRO A 84 8.32 11.68 -23.72
CA PRO A 84 7.54 10.46 -23.57
C PRO A 84 7.91 9.73 -22.28
N LYS A 85 6.91 9.35 -21.48
CA LYS A 85 7.11 8.61 -20.23
C LYS A 85 6.56 7.20 -20.35
N THR A 86 7.41 6.20 -20.10
CA THR A 86 7.00 4.79 -20.02
C THR A 86 7.16 4.29 -18.59
N GLN A 87 6.11 3.68 -18.06
CA GLN A 87 6.10 3.08 -16.73
C GLN A 87 5.42 1.71 -16.77
N THR A 88 5.83 0.80 -15.89
CA THR A 88 5.15 -0.48 -15.74
C THR A 88 3.99 -0.32 -14.79
N VAL A 89 2.81 -0.81 -15.18
CA VAL A 89 1.58 -0.81 -14.38
C VAL A 89 1.09 -2.22 -14.16
N GLU A 90 0.49 -2.46 -13.00
CA GLU A 90 -0.13 -3.74 -12.65
C GLU A 90 -1.64 -3.53 -12.47
N ILE A 91 -2.42 -4.23 -13.29
CA ILE A 91 -3.87 -4.16 -13.28
C ILE A 91 -4.38 -5.37 -12.50
N SER A 92 -4.91 -5.12 -11.31
CA SER A 92 -5.39 -6.14 -10.39
C SER A 92 -6.89 -6.38 -10.55
N SER A 93 -7.32 -7.59 -10.25
CA SER A 93 -8.73 -7.97 -10.25
C SER A 93 -9.53 -7.16 -9.20
N GLY A 94 -10.77 -6.80 -9.55
CA GLY A 94 -11.74 -6.20 -8.63
C GLY A 94 -11.53 -4.72 -8.33
N LYS A 95 -10.41 -4.12 -8.78
CA LYS A 95 -10.08 -2.73 -8.52
C LYS A 95 -9.62 -2.00 -9.78
N GLU A 96 -10.14 -0.80 -9.96
CA GLU A 96 -9.73 0.13 -11.02
C GLU A 96 -8.31 0.67 -10.74
N LEU A 97 -7.48 0.79 -11.77
CA LEU A 97 -6.17 1.41 -11.67
C LEU A 97 -6.29 2.93 -11.89
N ILE A 98 -5.90 3.72 -10.89
CA ILE A 98 -5.92 5.19 -10.96
C ILE A 98 -4.48 5.69 -10.98
N LEU A 99 -4.11 6.46 -12.01
CA LEU A 99 -2.75 6.95 -12.23
C LEU A 99 -2.72 8.48 -12.32
N ASN A 100 -1.74 9.08 -11.64
CA ASN A 100 -1.36 10.47 -11.86
C ASN A 100 -0.01 10.48 -12.58
N ILE A 101 0.01 10.95 -13.82
CA ILE A 101 1.18 10.92 -14.69
C ILE A 101 1.67 12.34 -14.88
N ALA A 102 2.85 12.64 -14.35
CA ALA A 102 3.53 13.90 -14.60
C ALA A 102 4.47 13.74 -15.79
N LEU A 103 4.35 14.62 -16.79
CA LEU A 103 5.23 14.71 -17.95
C LEU A 103 6.11 15.95 -17.84
N GLN A 104 7.34 15.84 -18.30
CA GLN A 104 8.30 16.94 -18.34
C GLN A 104 8.29 17.60 -19.72
N GLU A 105 8.28 18.93 -19.76
CA GLU A 105 8.33 19.68 -21.01
C GLU A 105 9.68 19.49 -21.72
N LEU A 106 9.66 19.32 -23.04
CA LEU A 106 10.85 19.29 -23.90
C LEU A 106 11.44 20.69 -23.99
N VAL A 107 12.39 21.02 -23.13
CA VAL A 107 13.10 22.28 -23.19
C VAL A 107 14.10 22.27 -24.35
N THR A 108 13.77 22.92 -25.45
CA THR A 108 14.68 23.10 -26.59
C THR A 108 15.61 24.29 -26.34
N ASN A 109 16.45 24.20 -25.34
CA ASN A 109 17.54 25.18 -25.14
C ASN A 109 18.87 24.61 -25.56
N LYS A 110 19.61 25.32 -26.44
CA LYS A 110 20.92 24.96 -26.98
C LYS A 110 22.07 25.24 -26.01
N GLU A 111 21.83 25.44 -24.73
CA GLU A 111 22.88 25.68 -23.74
C GLU A 111 22.56 24.86 -22.48
N GLU A 112 23.50 23.97 -22.18
CA GLU A 112 23.64 23.17 -20.97
C GLU A 112 22.37 22.37 -20.53
N VAL A 113 22.31 21.12 -20.97
CA VAL A 113 21.29 20.18 -20.54
C VAL A 113 21.55 19.78 -19.08
N VAL A 114 20.99 20.54 -18.15
CA VAL A 114 20.74 20.01 -16.79
C VAL A 114 19.53 19.09 -16.86
N VAL A 115 19.78 17.80 -16.98
CA VAL A 115 18.73 16.78 -16.94
C VAL A 115 18.22 16.67 -15.52
N THR A 116 17.22 17.44 -15.16
CA THR A 116 16.42 17.26 -13.94
C THR A 116 15.24 16.32 -14.21
N GLY A 117 15.53 15.13 -14.66
CA GLY A 117 14.52 14.08 -14.70
C GLY A 117 14.28 13.56 -13.28
N ARG A 118 13.08 13.68 -12.73
CA ARG A 118 12.72 12.93 -11.51
C ARG A 118 12.89 11.44 -11.81
N LYS A 119 13.92 10.85 -11.20
CA LYS A 119 14.20 9.42 -11.36
C LYS A 119 13.12 8.64 -10.59
N LYS A 120 12.78 7.46 -11.11
CA LYS A 120 11.93 6.51 -10.39
C LYS A 120 12.48 6.32 -8.96
N GLY A 121 11.64 6.58 -7.95
CA GLY A 121 12.06 6.57 -6.55
C GLY A 121 12.43 7.95 -5.97
N GLU A 122 12.21 9.03 -6.70
CA GLU A 122 12.40 10.39 -6.18
C GLU A 122 11.33 10.72 -5.14
N VAL A 123 11.77 11.25 -4.01
CA VAL A 123 10.93 11.51 -2.83
C VAL A 123 9.90 12.61 -3.07
N ILE A 124 8.78 12.53 -2.32
CA ILE A 124 7.72 13.53 -2.35
C ILE A 124 8.19 14.80 -1.63
N ASN A 125 8.96 14.64 -0.56
CA ASN A 125 9.48 15.76 0.22
C ASN A 125 10.68 16.41 -0.46
N GLU A 126 10.50 17.60 -1.03
CA GLU A 126 11.54 18.36 -1.73
C GLU A 126 12.74 18.72 -0.86
N LEU A 127 12.59 18.75 0.47
CA LEU A 127 13.68 19.01 1.41
C LEU A 127 14.52 17.77 1.71
N ALA A 128 14.07 16.59 1.33
CA ALA A 128 14.76 15.33 1.53
C ALA A 128 15.75 15.04 0.39
N VAL A 129 16.83 15.78 0.31
CA VAL A 129 17.78 15.79 -0.82
C VAL A 129 18.68 14.54 -0.85
N ILE A 130 18.93 13.89 0.28
CA ILE A 130 19.92 12.80 0.38
C ILE A 130 19.33 11.61 1.14
N SER A 131 19.57 10.41 0.60
CA SER A 131 19.24 9.12 1.26
C SER A 131 17.77 8.95 1.62
N ALA A 132 16.89 9.47 0.81
CA ALA A 132 15.45 9.24 0.89
C ALA A 132 14.99 8.49 -0.36
N GLN A 133 13.98 7.64 -0.21
CA GLN A 133 13.38 6.88 -1.30
C GLN A 133 11.87 6.96 -1.19
N GLN A 134 11.24 7.28 -2.32
CA GLN A 134 9.80 7.10 -2.45
C GLN A 134 9.52 5.62 -2.71
N PHE A 135 8.55 5.07 -2.05
CA PHE A 135 8.00 3.77 -2.39
C PHE A 135 6.52 3.88 -2.75
N SER A 136 6.15 3.16 -3.77
CA SER A 136 4.77 3.03 -4.20
C SER A 136 4.14 1.76 -3.65
N VAL A 137 2.81 1.76 -3.57
CA VAL A 137 2.03 0.55 -3.24
C VAL A 137 2.37 -0.61 -4.19
N GLU A 138 2.59 -0.30 -5.48
CA GLU A 138 2.97 -1.30 -6.48
C GLU A 138 4.33 -1.95 -6.17
N GLU A 139 5.30 -1.17 -5.72
CA GLU A 139 6.61 -1.71 -5.35
C GLU A 139 6.51 -2.63 -4.15
N THR A 140 5.74 -2.26 -3.13
CA THR A 140 5.53 -3.08 -1.94
C THR A 140 4.93 -4.45 -2.29
N ASN A 141 4.05 -4.51 -3.28
CA ASN A 141 3.46 -5.77 -3.76
C ASN A 141 4.44 -6.63 -4.58
N ARG A 142 5.49 -6.03 -5.13
CA ARG A 142 6.50 -6.73 -5.96
C ARG A 142 7.57 -7.45 -5.16
N TYR A 143 7.86 -6.98 -3.94
CA TYR A 143 8.90 -7.59 -3.12
C TYR A 143 8.37 -8.84 -2.42
N PRO A 144 8.90 -10.04 -2.74
CA PRO A 144 8.58 -11.25 -2.02
C PRO A 144 8.91 -11.07 -0.53
N GLY A 145 8.03 -11.53 0.34
CA GLY A 145 8.25 -11.41 1.78
C GLY A 145 7.89 -10.06 2.40
N SER A 146 7.48 -9.05 1.62
CA SER A 146 6.99 -7.78 2.17
C SER A 146 5.74 -7.96 3.04
N ARG A 147 4.94 -9.00 2.79
CA ARG A 147 3.71 -9.32 3.53
C ARG A 147 2.76 -8.11 3.64
N MET A 148 2.74 -7.24 2.63
CA MET A 148 1.99 -5.98 2.61
C MET A 148 2.39 -5.00 3.72
N ASP A 149 3.61 -5.07 4.20
CA ASP A 149 4.17 -4.28 5.29
C ASP A 149 5.26 -3.34 4.75
N PRO A 150 5.16 -2.02 4.97
CA PRO A 150 6.14 -1.06 4.48
C PRO A 150 7.54 -1.25 5.07
N ALA A 151 7.68 -1.68 6.34
CA ALA A 151 8.99 -1.91 6.94
C ALA A 151 9.69 -3.13 6.32
N ARG A 152 8.94 -4.23 6.14
CA ARG A 152 9.47 -5.42 5.46
C ARG A 152 9.84 -5.14 4.00
N MET A 153 9.11 -4.28 3.33
CA MET A 153 9.48 -3.82 2.00
C MET A 153 10.78 -3.00 2.05
N ALA A 154 10.89 -2.06 3.00
CA ALA A 154 12.06 -1.20 3.15
C ALA A 154 13.34 -2.00 3.46
N SER A 155 13.26 -3.18 4.07
CA SER A 155 14.42 -4.06 4.29
C SER A 155 15.12 -4.52 3.00
N ASN A 156 14.49 -4.35 1.84
CA ASN A 156 15.10 -4.61 0.54
C ASN A 156 15.91 -3.43 -0.01
N PHE A 157 15.88 -2.27 0.65
CA PHE A 157 16.66 -1.12 0.21
C PHE A 157 18.13 -1.21 0.65
N ALA A 158 19.02 -0.64 -0.15
CA ALA A 158 20.44 -0.61 0.19
C ALA A 158 20.70 0.09 1.53
N GLY A 159 21.41 -0.60 2.42
CA GLY A 159 21.71 -0.09 3.76
C GLY A 159 20.61 -0.31 4.81
N VAL A 160 19.57 -1.06 4.47
CA VAL A 160 18.50 -1.47 5.39
C VAL A 160 18.49 -2.99 5.51
N GLN A 161 18.35 -3.48 6.73
CA GLN A 161 18.27 -4.91 7.02
C GLN A 161 17.12 -5.19 7.98
N GLY A 162 16.36 -6.25 7.76
CA GLY A 162 15.43 -6.78 8.75
C GLY A 162 16.20 -7.32 9.95
N ALA A 163 15.70 -7.06 11.14
CA ALA A 163 16.32 -7.59 12.36
C ALA A 163 16.04 -9.08 12.53
N ASP A 164 14.81 -9.51 12.24
CA ASP A 164 14.31 -10.87 12.37
C ASP A 164 13.09 -11.09 11.46
N ASP A 165 12.91 -12.29 10.92
CA ASP A 165 11.79 -12.62 10.04
C ASP A 165 10.44 -12.70 10.78
N SER A 166 10.44 -12.93 12.09
CA SER A 166 9.22 -12.97 12.89
C SER A 166 8.63 -11.56 13.14
N ARG A 167 9.47 -10.53 13.04
CA ARG A 167 9.13 -9.13 13.33
C ARG A 167 9.51 -8.22 12.15
N ASN A 168 8.95 -7.03 12.12
CA ASN A 168 9.25 -6.04 11.10
C ASN A 168 10.18 -4.91 11.54
N ASP A 169 10.92 -5.13 12.63
CA ASP A 169 11.99 -4.21 13.04
C ASP A 169 13.06 -4.15 11.95
N ILE A 170 13.51 -2.93 11.63
CA ILE A 170 14.54 -2.72 10.63
C ILE A 170 15.76 -2.00 11.23
N ILE A 171 16.92 -2.40 10.77
CA ILE A 171 18.22 -1.82 11.11
C ILE A 171 18.66 -0.98 9.90
N ILE A 172 18.81 0.32 10.09
CA ILE A 172 19.20 1.26 9.03
C ILE A 172 20.63 1.69 9.25
N ARG A 173 21.53 1.30 8.34
CA ARG A 173 22.97 1.62 8.40
C ARG A 173 23.62 1.27 9.76
N GLY A 174 23.19 0.17 10.37
CA GLY A 174 23.67 -0.29 11.67
C GLY A 174 23.09 0.43 12.89
N ASN A 175 22.16 1.38 12.69
CA ASN A 175 21.50 2.07 13.80
C ASN A 175 20.37 1.23 14.39
N SER A 176 20.11 1.47 15.68
CA SER A 176 19.05 0.77 16.40
C SER A 176 17.67 0.98 15.78
N PRO A 177 16.84 -0.06 15.68
CA PRO A 177 15.44 0.06 15.26
C PRO A 177 14.63 1.05 16.10
N LEU A 178 15.00 1.26 17.36
CA LEU A 178 14.30 2.17 18.28
C LEU A 178 14.30 3.64 17.81
N GLY A 179 15.26 4.01 16.95
CA GLY A 179 15.37 5.36 16.41
C GLY A 179 14.51 5.61 15.17
N VAL A 180 13.70 4.66 14.74
CA VAL A 180 12.80 4.83 13.61
C VAL A 180 11.55 5.58 14.04
N VAL A 181 11.20 6.62 13.30
CA VAL A 181 9.97 7.39 13.49
C VAL A 181 8.94 6.97 12.44
N TRP A 182 7.73 6.72 12.90
CA TRP A 182 6.57 6.48 12.07
C TRP A 182 5.70 7.72 12.03
N ARG A 183 5.49 8.28 10.85
CA ARG A 183 4.61 9.43 10.61
C ARG A 183 3.53 9.04 9.60
N VAL A 184 2.28 9.25 9.96
CA VAL A 184 1.13 8.98 9.08
C VAL A 184 0.35 10.29 8.90
N GLU A 185 0.15 10.72 7.66
CA GLU A 185 -0.53 11.98 7.33
C GLU A 185 0.03 13.19 8.09
N GLY A 186 1.35 13.21 8.36
CA GLY A 186 2.02 14.28 9.08
C GLY A 186 2.00 14.18 10.61
N ILE A 187 1.41 13.13 11.18
CA ILE A 187 1.33 12.91 12.63
C ILE A 187 2.26 11.75 13.01
N ASP A 188 3.16 11.99 13.96
CA ASP A 188 4.04 10.97 14.50
C ASP A 188 3.22 9.99 15.35
N ILE A 189 3.35 8.69 15.05
CA ILE A 189 2.69 7.61 15.78
C ILE A 189 3.74 6.73 16.46
N PRO A 190 3.48 6.18 17.64
CA PRO A 190 4.54 5.49 18.39
C PRO A 190 4.98 4.20 17.71
N ASN A 191 4.14 3.21 17.63
CA ASN A 191 4.45 1.92 17.00
C ASN A 191 3.19 1.37 16.31
N PRO A 192 3.17 1.31 14.96
CA PRO A 192 1.99 0.88 14.21
C PRO A 192 1.88 -0.64 14.08
N ASN A 193 2.19 -1.38 15.12
CA ASN A 193 2.20 -2.84 15.07
C ASN A 193 1.37 -3.46 16.19
N HIS A 194 0.72 -4.58 15.87
CA HIS A 194 0.15 -5.48 16.85
C HIS A 194 1.26 -6.22 17.60
N PHE A 195 1.01 -6.55 18.85
CA PHE A 195 1.94 -7.24 19.75
C PHE A 195 3.29 -6.51 19.88
N ALA A 196 3.21 -5.16 19.86
CA ALA A 196 4.38 -4.32 20.06
C ALA A 196 4.90 -4.47 21.49
N ILE A 197 6.21 -4.66 21.61
CA ILE A 197 6.88 -4.70 22.91
C ILE A 197 7.32 -3.28 23.26
N ALA A 198 7.17 -2.88 24.52
CA ALA A 198 7.66 -1.60 24.99
C ALA A 198 9.16 -1.44 24.67
N GLY A 199 9.54 -0.29 24.10
CA GLY A 199 10.91 -0.04 23.68
C GLY A 199 11.29 -0.71 22.33
N SER A 200 10.34 -1.12 21.48
CA SER A 200 10.60 -1.56 20.11
C SER A 200 9.87 -0.68 19.10
N SER A 201 10.38 -0.60 17.88
CA SER A 201 9.76 0.13 16.77
C SER A 201 8.98 -0.77 15.82
N GLY A 202 9.07 -2.08 15.98
CA GLY A 202 8.43 -3.08 15.15
C GLY A 202 7.55 -4.05 15.93
N GLY A 203 6.98 -5.01 15.20
CA GLY A 203 6.13 -6.07 15.73
C GLY A 203 5.92 -7.18 14.69
N PRO A 204 5.24 -8.27 15.09
CA PRO A 204 4.99 -9.39 14.17
C PRO A 204 4.01 -9.03 13.04
N VAL A 205 3.04 -8.16 13.31
CA VAL A 205 1.99 -7.78 12.36
C VAL A 205 1.78 -6.28 12.38
N SER A 206 1.96 -5.62 11.24
CA SER A 206 1.70 -4.19 11.12
C SER A 206 0.20 -3.90 11.03
N VAL A 207 -0.25 -2.81 11.68
CA VAL A 207 -1.57 -2.19 11.47
C VAL A 207 -1.63 -1.49 10.11
N LEU A 208 -0.46 -1.04 9.61
CA LEU A 208 -0.33 -0.44 8.29
C LEU A 208 -0.49 -1.49 7.20
N ASN A 209 -1.38 -1.23 6.26
CA ASN A 209 -1.63 -2.11 5.13
C ASN A 209 -1.43 -1.34 3.82
N ASN A 210 -0.64 -1.91 2.91
CA ASN A 210 -0.35 -1.26 1.63
C ASN A 210 -1.58 -0.91 0.80
N LYS A 211 -2.70 -1.61 0.98
CA LYS A 211 -3.94 -1.31 0.26
C LYS A 211 -4.53 0.05 0.58
N ILE A 212 -4.22 0.60 1.77
CA ILE A 212 -4.68 1.93 2.19
C ILE A 212 -3.59 3.00 2.05
N LEU A 213 -2.33 2.60 1.86
CA LEU A 213 -1.23 3.54 1.69
C LEU A 213 -1.20 4.10 0.26
N GLY A 214 -0.82 5.36 0.14
CA GLY A 214 -0.43 6.00 -1.10
C GLY A 214 1.09 5.99 -1.27
N ASN A 215 1.58 6.67 -2.28
CA ASN A 215 3.01 6.91 -2.41
C ASN A 215 3.53 7.61 -1.15
N SER A 216 4.61 7.11 -0.61
CA SER A 216 5.12 7.48 0.70
C SER A 216 6.63 7.58 0.65
N ASP A 217 7.23 8.34 1.56
CA ASP A 217 8.67 8.55 1.63
C ASP A 217 9.29 7.76 2.78
N PHE A 218 10.44 7.18 2.52
CA PHE A 218 11.30 6.55 3.51
C PHE A 218 12.66 7.24 3.51
N LEU A 219 12.99 7.87 4.62
CA LEU A 219 14.23 8.60 4.81
C LEU A 219 15.20 7.78 5.68
N MET A 220 16.42 7.59 5.20
CA MET A 220 17.45 6.78 5.86
C MET A 220 18.56 7.63 6.51
N SER A 221 18.62 8.93 6.25
CA SER A 221 19.53 9.91 6.86
C SER A 221 19.23 11.32 6.36
N ALA A 222 19.96 12.31 6.88
CA ALA A 222 19.85 13.73 6.51
C ALA A 222 18.38 14.22 6.54
N PHE A 223 17.72 13.97 7.68
CA PHE A 223 16.32 14.32 7.85
C PHE A 223 16.11 15.82 7.80
N PRO A 224 15.13 16.33 7.04
CA PRO A 224 14.68 17.70 7.18
C PRO A 224 14.29 18.05 8.62
N ALA A 225 14.39 19.34 8.97
CA ALA A 225 14.17 19.82 10.35
C ALA A 225 12.77 19.52 10.91
N GLU A 226 11.81 19.22 10.04
CA GLU A 226 10.45 18.83 10.43
C GLU A 226 10.36 17.44 11.08
N TYR A 227 11.36 16.57 10.88
CA TYR A 227 11.41 15.24 11.47
C TYR A 227 12.29 15.24 12.72
N GLY A 228 11.70 15.65 13.83
CA GLY A 228 12.33 15.54 15.15
C GLY A 228 12.35 14.08 15.64
N ASN A 229 13.16 13.82 16.67
CA ASN A 229 13.23 12.54 17.41
C ASN A 229 13.64 11.30 16.60
N SER A 230 14.04 11.45 15.35
CA SER A 230 14.56 10.35 14.55
C SER A 230 16.08 10.29 14.60
N VAL A 231 16.63 9.10 14.88
CA VAL A 231 18.08 8.84 14.85
C VAL A 231 18.47 7.72 13.90
N SER A 232 17.50 6.96 13.39
CA SER A 232 17.73 5.84 12.45
C SER A 232 17.08 6.08 11.10
N GLY A 233 15.79 6.36 11.07
CA GLY A 233 15.04 6.59 9.85
C GLY A 233 13.63 7.10 10.08
N VAL A 234 12.98 7.57 9.02
CA VAL A 234 11.61 8.09 9.06
C VAL A 234 10.80 7.44 7.97
N PHE A 235 9.65 6.88 8.34
CA PHE A 235 8.57 6.57 7.41
C PHE A 235 7.57 7.72 7.39
N ASP A 236 7.52 8.50 6.33
CA ASP A 236 6.47 9.49 6.10
C ASP A 236 5.41 8.90 5.18
N LEU A 237 4.37 8.37 5.80
CA LEU A 237 3.33 7.58 5.16
C LEU A 237 2.11 8.43 4.86
N LYS A 238 1.60 8.28 3.64
CA LYS A 238 0.36 8.92 3.21
C LYS A 238 -0.71 7.86 2.96
N LEU A 239 -1.92 8.13 3.39
CA LEU A 239 -3.07 7.29 3.06
C LEU A 239 -3.63 7.73 1.69
N ARG A 240 -3.95 6.77 0.82
CA ARG A 240 -4.60 7.09 -0.44
C ARG A 240 -6.05 7.52 -0.23
N SER A 241 -6.59 8.27 -1.15
CA SER A 241 -8.02 8.55 -1.21
C SER A 241 -8.78 7.38 -1.80
N GLY A 242 -10.04 7.20 -1.39
CA GLY A 242 -10.92 6.22 -2.00
C GLY A 242 -11.31 6.62 -3.44
N ASN A 243 -11.82 5.65 -4.21
CA ASN A 243 -12.31 5.88 -5.56
C ASN A 243 -13.46 6.90 -5.54
N ASP A 244 -13.35 7.96 -6.33
CA ASP A 244 -14.32 9.05 -6.38
C ASP A 244 -15.39 8.88 -7.47
N GLN A 245 -15.32 7.80 -8.27
CA GLN A 245 -16.27 7.55 -9.36
C GLN A 245 -17.18 6.36 -9.12
N ARG A 246 -16.68 5.27 -8.51
CA ARG A 246 -17.46 4.05 -8.28
C ARG A 246 -17.14 3.41 -6.94
N HIS A 247 -18.08 2.65 -6.42
CA HIS A 247 -17.87 1.83 -5.24
C HIS A 247 -17.09 0.56 -5.61
N GLU A 248 -16.08 0.25 -4.80
CA GLU A 248 -15.26 -0.94 -4.94
C GLU A 248 -15.17 -1.66 -3.59
N PHE A 249 -15.18 -2.99 -3.66
CA PHE A 249 -15.09 -3.84 -2.49
C PHE A 249 -14.01 -4.88 -2.72
N THR A 250 -13.12 -5.04 -1.75
CA THR A 250 -12.08 -6.06 -1.79
C THR A 250 -12.18 -6.91 -0.54
N GLY A 251 -12.39 -8.21 -0.71
CA GLY A 251 -12.30 -9.20 0.36
C GLY A 251 -11.07 -10.07 0.17
N GLN A 252 -10.32 -10.30 1.23
CA GLN A 252 -9.19 -11.22 1.22
C GLN A 252 -9.29 -12.15 2.41
N PHE A 253 -9.16 -13.45 2.14
CA PHE A 253 -9.01 -14.46 3.16
C PHE A 253 -7.58 -15.01 3.10
N GLY A 254 -6.83 -14.81 4.17
CA GLY A 254 -5.44 -15.25 4.29
C GLY A 254 -5.21 -16.03 5.58
N PHE A 255 -4.09 -16.74 5.64
CA PHE A 255 -3.71 -17.51 6.83
C PHE A 255 -3.57 -16.62 8.08
N LEU A 256 -2.96 -15.45 7.94
CA LEU A 256 -2.73 -14.51 9.04
C LEU A 256 -3.91 -13.60 9.34
N GLY A 257 -4.76 -13.31 8.36
CA GLY A 257 -5.89 -12.41 8.56
C GLY A 257 -6.90 -12.45 7.44
N THR A 258 -8.14 -12.19 7.80
CA THR A 258 -9.24 -11.90 6.87
C THR A 258 -9.42 -10.40 6.86
N GLU A 259 -9.47 -9.81 5.68
CA GLU A 259 -9.64 -8.37 5.54
C GLU A 259 -10.75 -8.02 4.56
N PHE A 260 -11.35 -6.89 4.80
CA PHE A 260 -12.37 -6.30 3.95
C PHE A 260 -12.05 -4.81 3.76
N LEU A 261 -12.06 -4.38 2.51
CA LEU A 261 -11.85 -2.99 2.14
C LEU A 261 -13.04 -2.54 1.29
N ALA A 262 -13.58 -1.38 1.61
CA ALA A 262 -14.63 -0.71 0.87
C ALA A 262 -14.20 0.72 0.55
N GLU A 263 -14.44 1.15 -0.66
CA GLU A 263 -14.16 2.52 -1.09
C GLU A 263 -15.19 2.98 -2.12
N GLY A 264 -15.35 4.29 -2.25
CA GLY A 264 -16.25 4.83 -3.25
C GLY A 264 -16.58 6.30 -3.05
N PRO A 265 -17.36 6.87 -3.99
CA PRO A 265 -17.83 8.24 -3.89
C PRO A 265 -18.90 8.38 -2.79
N LEU A 266 -18.84 9.47 -2.03
CA LEU A 266 -19.89 9.89 -1.11
C LEU A 266 -20.99 10.72 -1.78
N ASN A 267 -20.71 11.21 -2.99
CA ASN A 267 -21.68 11.96 -3.78
C ASN A 267 -21.55 11.69 -5.29
N LYS A 268 -22.61 11.94 -6.03
CA LYS A 268 -22.66 11.73 -7.48
C LYS A 268 -21.69 12.59 -8.31
N LYS A 269 -21.15 13.66 -7.73
CA LYS A 269 -20.22 14.56 -8.41
C LYS A 269 -18.75 14.13 -8.28
N GLY A 270 -18.43 13.09 -7.51
CA GLY A 270 -17.06 12.66 -7.26
C GLY A 270 -16.21 13.68 -6.49
N THR A 271 -16.85 14.64 -5.80
CA THR A 271 -16.14 15.63 -5.00
C THR A 271 -15.85 15.17 -3.57
N ALA A 272 -16.38 14.03 -3.17
CA ALA A 272 -16.12 13.41 -1.90
C ALA A 272 -16.03 11.90 -2.06
N SER A 273 -15.04 11.28 -1.40
CA SER A 273 -14.83 9.83 -1.41
C SER A 273 -14.50 9.29 -0.03
N PHE A 274 -14.71 8.00 0.15
CA PHE A 274 -14.33 7.27 1.35
C PHE A 274 -13.48 6.07 1.01
N LEU A 275 -12.64 5.69 1.95
CA LEU A 275 -11.85 4.48 2.01
C LEU A 275 -12.00 3.92 3.42
N MET A 276 -12.39 2.66 3.55
CA MET A 276 -12.51 1.98 4.84
C MET A 276 -11.95 0.57 4.72
N MET A 277 -11.16 0.17 5.68
CA MET A 277 -10.60 -1.17 5.80
C MET A 277 -10.82 -1.72 7.19
N GLY A 278 -11.17 -2.99 7.27
CA GLY A 278 -11.16 -3.76 8.50
C GLY A 278 -10.44 -5.08 8.31
N ARG A 279 -9.65 -5.50 9.29
CA ARG A 279 -8.94 -6.77 9.28
C ARG A 279 -9.15 -7.48 10.61
N TYR A 280 -9.25 -8.80 10.55
CA TYR A 280 -9.36 -9.66 11.72
C TYR A 280 -8.52 -10.94 11.57
N SER A 281 -7.93 -11.39 12.65
CA SER A 281 -7.06 -12.57 12.69
C SER A 281 -7.81 -13.84 12.29
N THR A 282 -7.38 -14.49 11.22
CA THR A 282 -7.95 -15.79 10.79
C THR A 282 -7.55 -16.94 11.72
N LEU A 283 -6.43 -16.81 12.43
CA LEU A 283 -5.94 -17.83 13.37
C LEU A 283 -6.95 -18.12 14.48
N SER A 284 -7.69 -17.12 14.93
CA SER A 284 -8.76 -17.28 15.93
C SER A 284 -9.93 -18.13 15.43
N LEU A 285 -10.21 -18.10 14.11
CA LEU A 285 -11.23 -18.95 13.48
C LEU A 285 -10.80 -20.41 13.48
N PHE A 286 -9.54 -20.71 13.20
CA PHE A 286 -9.02 -22.07 13.24
C PHE A 286 -9.12 -22.68 14.65
N LYS A 287 -8.83 -21.88 15.70
CA LYS A 287 -9.06 -22.30 17.08
C LYS A 287 -10.52 -22.68 17.34
N SER A 288 -11.45 -21.85 16.92
CA SER A 288 -12.90 -22.09 17.12
C SER A 288 -13.40 -23.31 16.33
N LEU A 289 -12.72 -23.68 15.25
CA LEU A 289 -13.00 -24.88 14.45
C LEU A 289 -12.27 -26.15 14.98
N GLY A 290 -11.51 -26.04 16.10
CA GLY A 290 -10.76 -27.16 16.66
C GLY A 290 -9.53 -27.57 15.86
N ILE A 291 -9.06 -26.71 14.93
CA ILE A 291 -7.86 -26.97 14.13
C ILE A 291 -6.64 -26.53 14.94
N GLN A 292 -5.78 -27.48 15.30
CA GLN A 292 -4.51 -27.20 15.97
C GLN A 292 -3.48 -26.70 14.97
N LEU A 293 -2.92 -25.51 15.23
CA LEU A 293 -1.94 -24.86 14.36
C LEU A 293 -0.48 -25.07 14.78
N GLY A 294 -0.24 -25.98 15.71
CA GLY A 294 1.11 -26.30 16.18
C GLY A 294 1.75 -25.23 17.08
N THR A 295 0.99 -24.20 17.48
CA THR A 295 1.41 -23.20 18.46
C THR A 295 0.47 -23.20 19.66
N ASP A 296 1.02 -23.16 20.86
CA ASP A 296 0.23 -23.15 22.11
C ASP A 296 -0.43 -21.79 22.35
N ALA A 297 0.14 -20.72 21.80
CA ALA A 297 -0.39 -19.37 21.89
C ALA A 297 -0.95 -18.92 20.53
N ILE A 298 -2.25 -18.66 20.47
CA ILE A 298 -2.89 -18.17 19.24
C ILE A 298 -3.08 -16.68 19.35
N PRO A 299 -2.31 -15.87 18.59
CA PRO A 299 -2.46 -14.44 18.58
C PRO A 299 -3.79 -14.06 17.92
N THR A 300 -4.56 -13.24 18.59
CA THR A 300 -5.77 -12.62 18.05
C THR A 300 -5.54 -11.13 17.87
N TYR A 301 -5.93 -10.58 16.73
CA TYR A 301 -5.85 -9.15 16.48
C TYR A 301 -6.96 -8.72 15.51
N GLY A 302 -7.28 -7.46 15.58
CA GLY A 302 -8.16 -6.81 14.63
C GLY A 302 -7.80 -5.34 14.53
N ASP A 303 -7.92 -4.79 13.35
CA ASP A 303 -7.67 -3.38 13.08
C ASP A 303 -8.65 -2.81 12.07
N VAL A 304 -8.79 -1.50 12.15
CA VAL A 304 -9.60 -0.70 11.23
C VAL A 304 -8.82 0.54 10.82
N ALA A 305 -9.00 0.96 9.59
CA ALA A 305 -8.52 2.23 9.10
C ALA A 305 -9.54 2.84 8.15
N PHE A 306 -9.62 4.17 8.14
CA PHE A 306 -10.52 4.89 7.24
C PHE A 306 -9.93 6.22 6.82
N LYS A 307 -10.35 6.70 5.66
CA LYS A 307 -10.10 8.06 5.19
C LYS A 307 -11.31 8.56 4.39
N PHE A 308 -11.79 9.73 4.77
CA PHE A 308 -12.77 10.50 4.01
C PHE A 308 -12.04 11.69 3.36
N ASN A 309 -12.28 11.91 2.09
CA ASN A 309 -11.64 12.99 1.34
C ASN A 309 -12.69 13.88 0.68
N PHE A 310 -12.53 15.21 0.79
CA PHE A 310 -13.46 16.22 0.28
C PHE A 310 -12.68 17.24 -0.54
N LYS A 311 -12.95 17.32 -1.84
CA LYS A 311 -12.41 18.33 -2.75
C LYS A 311 -13.14 19.65 -2.53
N LEU A 312 -12.40 20.71 -2.25
CA LEU A 312 -12.97 22.04 -1.98
C LEU A 312 -13.13 22.84 -3.29
N ARG A 313 -14.16 23.69 -3.34
CA ARG A 313 -14.53 24.47 -4.56
C ARG A 313 -13.45 25.40 -5.10
N LYS A 314 -12.56 25.92 -4.25
CA LYS A 314 -11.49 26.87 -4.62
C LYS A 314 -10.11 26.21 -4.74
N GLY A 315 -10.08 24.89 -4.95
CA GLY A 315 -8.85 24.10 -4.85
C GLY A 315 -8.58 23.66 -3.41
N GLY A 316 -7.75 22.65 -3.24
CA GLY A 316 -7.43 22.03 -1.97
C GLY A 316 -8.34 20.86 -1.60
N ASN A 317 -7.88 20.10 -0.62
CA ASN A 317 -8.55 18.93 -0.10
C ASN A 317 -8.68 19.03 1.42
N LEU A 318 -9.83 18.63 1.94
CA LEU A 318 -10.03 18.37 3.35
C LEU A 318 -10.13 16.86 3.52
N SER A 319 -9.29 16.28 4.37
CA SER A 319 -9.37 14.86 4.68
C SER A 319 -9.58 14.65 6.19
N PHE A 320 -10.36 13.63 6.48
CA PHE A 320 -10.57 13.11 7.83
C PHE A 320 -10.21 11.64 7.83
N TRP A 321 -9.31 11.23 8.71
CA TRP A 321 -8.81 9.86 8.75
C TRP A 321 -8.62 9.36 10.17
N GLY A 322 -8.57 8.05 10.31
CA GLY A 322 -8.28 7.40 11.56
C GLY A 322 -7.84 5.96 11.33
N MET A 323 -7.10 5.45 12.30
CA MET A 323 -6.69 4.05 12.34
C MET A 323 -6.57 3.59 13.78
N GLY A 324 -6.78 2.31 14.01
CA GLY A 324 -6.62 1.71 15.31
C GLY A 324 -6.77 0.20 15.28
N GLY A 325 -6.26 -0.45 16.30
CA GLY A 325 -6.32 -1.90 16.41
C GLY A 325 -6.27 -2.36 17.85
N LYS A 326 -6.64 -3.62 18.05
CA LYS A 326 -6.51 -4.33 19.31
C LYS A 326 -5.87 -5.68 19.03
N SER A 327 -4.97 -6.09 19.90
CA SER A 327 -4.35 -7.42 19.83
C SER A 327 -4.29 -8.04 21.22
N ASN A 328 -4.34 -9.36 21.26
CA ASN A 328 -4.20 -10.15 22.46
C ASN A 328 -3.47 -11.45 22.13
N ILE A 329 -2.56 -11.86 22.99
CA ILE A 329 -1.92 -13.16 22.97
C ILE A 329 -1.86 -13.70 24.39
N ALA A 330 -2.47 -14.86 24.62
CA ALA A 330 -2.45 -15.55 25.90
C ALA A 330 -1.61 -16.82 25.77
N ILE A 331 -0.63 -16.98 26.64
CA ILE A 331 0.21 -18.18 26.77
C ILE A 331 -0.20 -18.83 28.07
N MET A 332 -1.03 -19.87 27.99
CA MET A 332 -1.58 -20.60 29.14
C MET A 332 -0.72 -21.84 29.40
N ILE A 333 0.35 -21.67 30.18
CA ILE A 333 1.29 -22.75 30.51
C ILE A 333 0.62 -23.75 31.45
N SER A 334 -0.26 -23.28 32.32
CA SER A 334 -1.01 -24.15 33.26
C SER A 334 -1.93 -25.16 32.55
N GLU A 335 -2.32 -24.92 31.30
CA GLU A 335 -3.16 -25.83 30.52
C GLU A 335 -2.37 -26.88 29.72
N LYS A 336 -1.03 -26.84 29.77
CA LYS A 336 -0.20 -27.79 29.02
C LYS A 336 -0.11 -29.14 29.73
N THR A 337 -0.28 -30.21 28.96
CA THR A 337 -0.14 -31.59 29.41
C THR A 337 1.31 -32.07 29.39
N GLU A 338 2.17 -31.45 28.58
CA GLU A 338 3.60 -31.77 28.51
C GLU A 338 4.44 -30.49 28.68
N TYR A 339 5.37 -30.52 29.62
CA TYR A 339 6.31 -29.43 29.87
C TYR A 339 7.64 -29.74 29.21
N THR A 340 8.11 -28.81 28.38
CA THR A 340 9.50 -28.81 27.90
C THR A 340 10.40 -28.11 28.92
N THR A 341 11.69 -28.40 28.91
CA THR A 341 12.68 -27.75 29.79
C THR A 341 12.70 -26.23 29.67
N ASP A 342 12.33 -25.70 28.51
CA ASP A 342 12.31 -24.26 28.22
C ASP A 342 11.15 -23.51 28.90
N LEU A 343 10.15 -24.24 29.40
CA LEU A 343 8.99 -23.68 30.09
C LEU A 343 9.01 -23.88 31.60
N TYR A 344 10.08 -24.51 32.12
CA TYR A 344 10.18 -24.76 33.54
C TYR A 344 10.28 -23.46 34.35
N GLY A 345 9.35 -23.26 35.27
CA GLY A 345 9.30 -22.04 36.08
C GLY A 345 8.60 -20.85 35.46
N GLU A 346 8.08 -20.97 34.25
CA GLU A 346 7.26 -19.92 33.61
C GLU A 346 5.80 -20.03 34.07
N GLY A 347 5.15 -18.89 34.27
CA GLY A 347 3.72 -18.76 34.57
C GLY A 347 2.89 -18.33 33.37
N ASP A 348 1.57 -18.40 33.52
CA ASP A 348 0.64 -17.91 32.51
C ASP A 348 0.88 -16.41 32.19
N ARG A 349 0.86 -16.05 30.91
CA ARG A 349 1.10 -14.71 30.44
C ARG A 349 -0.05 -14.28 29.51
N ASP A 350 -0.56 -13.10 29.74
CA ASP A 350 -1.55 -12.46 28.87
C ASP A 350 -1.10 -11.05 28.52
N GLN A 351 -1.07 -10.76 27.22
CA GLN A 351 -0.62 -9.47 26.67
C GLN A 351 -1.73 -8.89 25.78
N TYR A 352 -2.15 -7.69 26.13
CA TYR A 352 -3.18 -6.91 25.41
C TYR A 352 -2.59 -5.82 24.55
#